data_a75f1ef8043c63018af57ad9ca0dc361
#
_entry.id   a75f1ef8043c63018af57ad9ca0dc361
#
_cell.length_a   1.000
_cell.length_b   1.000
_cell.length_c   1.000
_cell.angle_alpha   90.00
_cell.angle_beta   90.00
_cell.angle_gamma   90.00
#
_symmetry.space_group_name_H-M   'P 1'
#
loop_
_entity.id
_entity.type
_entity.pdbx_description
1 polymer ?
#
loop_
_entity_poly.entity_id
_entity_poly.type
_entity_poly.pdbx_seq_one_letter_code
_entity_poly.pdbx_strand_id
1 'polypeptide(L)'
;MSFLKVAGLRYTVFSILFNFMFFSCSNSVSIKKLVFNQCQILLDGKLYSGEYQKNNLNNNLIIGIVKNGLLIETREYVSDRKLARLRIFSSCEKGVEKIYSADGKLYCEGEFNNYKRVGLWRYYSRDSVYEIKY
;
A
#
# COMPACT_ATOMS: atom_id res chain seq x y z
N MET A 1 54.19 36.83 39.58
CA MET A 1 52.72 36.65 39.60
C MET A 1 52.21 36.99 38.23
N SER A 2 51.91 35.99 37.42
CA SER A 2 51.45 36.16 36.05
C SER A 2 50.19 35.34 35.87
N PHE A 3 49.07 36.01 35.66
CA PHE A 3 47.76 35.42 35.38
C PHE A 3 47.66 35.13 33.90
N LEU A 4 47.69 33.83 33.56
CA LEU A 4 47.32 33.35 32.20
C LEU A 4 45.80 33.27 32.11
N LYS A 5 45.21 34.16 31.31
CA LYS A 5 43.83 34.05 30.86
C LYS A 5 43.74 33.01 29.76
N VAL A 6 43.12 31.90 30.05
CA VAL A 6 42.73 30.92 29.01
C VAL A 6 41.42 31.39 28.39
N ALA A 7 41.49 31.75 27.11
CA ALA A 7 40.32 32.11 26.32
C ALA A 7 39.48 30.87 26.00
N GLY A 8 38.26 30.84 26.50
CA GLY A 8 37.31 29.79 26.21
C GLY A 8 36.83 29.84 24.77
N LEU A 9 37.20 28.86 24.01
CA LEU A 9 36.69 28.63 22.64
C LEU A 9 35.29 28.02 22.76
N ARG A 10 34.27 28.89 22.55
CA ARG A 10 32.86 28.43 22.43
C ARG A 10 32.64 27.77 21.07
N TYR A 11 32.62 26.47 21.04
CA TYR A 11 32.10 25.72 19.87
C TYR A 11 30.58 25.84 19.87
N THR A 12 30.04 26.73 19.07
CA THR A 12 28.65 26.73 18.67
C THR A 12 28.45 25.58 17.71
N VAL A 13 27.96 24.45 18.25
CA VAL A 13 27.48 23.34 17.41
C VAL A 13 26.21 23.81 16.72
N PHE A 14 26.34 24.21 15.47
CA PHE A 14 25.22 24.48 14.58
C PHE A 14 24.63 23.11 14.21
N SER A 15 23.64 22.67 15.01
CA SER A 15 22.82 21.51 14.71
C SER A 15 21.91 21.88 13.54
N ILE A 16 22.37 21.62 12.32
CA ILE A 16 21.52 21.68 11.13
C ILE A 16 20.61 20.45 11.20
N LEU A 17 19.46 20.62 11.83
CA LEU A 17 18.31 19.73 11.69
C LEU A 17 17.83 19.84 10.24
N PHE A 18 18.37 18.97 9.40
CA PHE A 18 17.88 18.75 8.05
C PHE A 18 16.55 18.00 8.19
N ASN A 19 15.48 18.77 8.41
CA ASN A 19 14.13 18.30 8.28
C ASN A 19 13.91 17.91 6.81
N PHE A 20 14.23 16.67 6.46
CA PHE A 20 13.68 16.03 5.28
C PHE A 20 12.17 15.84 5.51
N MET A 21 11.43 16.92 5.30
CA MET A 21 10.01 16.79 4.98
C MET A 21 9.94 16.07 3.63
N PHE A 22 9.88 14.75 3.68
CA PHE A 22 9.35 14.00 2.56
C PHE A 22 7.87 14.39 2.42
N PHE A 23 7.62 15.47 1.70
CA PHE A 23 6.34 15.68 1.07
C PHE A 23 6.19 14.54 0.06
N SER A 24 5.69 13.41 0.54
CA SER A 24 5.12 12.40 -0.31
C SER A 24 3.86 12.99 -0.91
N CYS A 25 4.04 13.82 -1.94
CA CYS A 25 2.96 14.19 -2.83
C CYS A 25 2.58 12.91 -3.57
N SER A 26 1.62 12.16 -3.05
CA SER A 26 1.07 11.00 -3.74
C SER A 26 0.31 11.52 -4.96
N ASN A 27 1.02 11.67 -6.08
CA ASN A 27 0.43 11.97 -7.36
C ASN A 27 -0.34 10.74 -7.84
N SER A 28 -1.58 10.57 -7.37
CA SER A 28 -2.46 9.54 -7.89
C SER A 28 -2.85 9.90 -9.32
N VAL A 29 -2.52 9.03 -10.26
CA VAL A 29 -2.89 9.20 -11.66
C VAL A 29 -4.30 8.69 -11.89
N SER A 30 -5.11 9.43 -12.67
CA SER A 30 -6.41 8.93 -13.09
C SER A 30 -6.25 7.65 -13.92
N ILE A 31 -7.01 6.60 -13.57
CA ILE A 31 -6.99 5.33 -14.29
C ILE A 31 -7.25 5.46 -15.79
N LYS A 32 -7.96 6.52 -16.23
CA LYS A 32 -8.24 6.77 -17.66
C LYS A 32 -7.01 7.00 -18.50
N LYS A 33 -5.87 7.37 -17.87
CA LYS A 33 -4.59 7.57 -18.57
C LYS A 33 -3.71 6.32 -18.59
N LEU A 34 -4.08 5.28 -17.85
CA LEU A 34 -3.31 4.06 -17.74
C LEU A 34 -3.77 3.04 -18.79
N VAL A 35 -2.81 2.42 -19.45
CA VAL A 35 -3.04 1.31 -20.37
C VAL A 35 -2.66 0.01 -19.66
N PHE A 36 -3.61 -0.91 -19.58
CA PHE A 36 -3.42 -2.24 -19.01
C PHE A 36 -3.17 -3.22 -20.16
N ASN A 37 -1.94 -3.65 -20.32
CA ASN A 37 -1.54 -4.62 -21.33
C ASN A 37 -1.08 -5.90 -20.64
N GLN A 38 -1.93 -6.94 -20.66
CA GLN A 38 -1.73 -8.19 -19.92
C GLN A 38 -1.40 -7.88 -18.43
N CYS A 39 -0.15 -8.14 -18.03
CA CYS A 39 0.33 -7.90 -16.68
C CYS A 39 1.05 -6.56 -16.48
N GLN A 40 1.16 -5.76 -17.54
CA GLN A 40 1.87 -4.48 -17.49
C GLN A 40 0.90 -3.30 -17.48
N ILE A 41 1.23 -2.33 -16.65
CA ILE A 41 0.51 -1.06 -16.56
C ILE A 41 1.43 0.03 -17.07
N LEU A 42 0.97 0.74 -18.09
CA LEU A 42 1.71 1.76 -18.80
C LEU A 42 1.04 3.12 -18.66
N LEU A 43 1.87 4.16 -18.57
CA LEU A 43 1.45 5.56 -18.70
C LEU A 43 2.27 6.16 -19.85
N ASP A 44 1.56 6.67 -20.87
CA ASP A 44 2.18 7.24 -22.07
C ASP A 44 3.21 6.29 -22.72
N GLY A 45 2.87 4.99 -22.78
CA GLY A 45 3.70 3.94 -23.39
C GLY A 45 4.91 3.48 -22.55
N LYS A 46 5.09 4.01 -21.35
CA LYS A 46 6.19 3.63 -20.42
C LYS A 46 5.66 2.87 -19.21
N LEU A 47 6.48 1.99 -18.64
CA LEU A 47 6.14 1.26 -17.43
C LEU A 47 5.82 2.25 -16.30
N TYR A 48 4.59 2.15 -15.77
CA TYR A 48 4.13 3.04 -14.71
C TYR A 48 4.65 2.59 -13.33
N SER A 49 4.98 3.55 -12.49
CA SER A 49 5.21 3.35 -11.05
C SER A 49 4.49 4.45 -10.29
N GLY A 50 3.62 4.08 -9.35
CA GLY A 50 2.84 5.03 -8.58
C GLY A 50 1.51 4.45 -8.13
N GLU A 51 0.62 5.31 -7.68
CA GLU A 51 -0.73 4.96 -7.27
C GLU A 51 -1.76 5.36 -8.31
N TYR A 52 -2.78 4.54 -8.49
CA TYR A 52 -3.99 4.91 -9.23
C TYR A 52 -5.23 4.70 -8.39
N GLN A 53 -6.29 5.42 -8.72
CA GLN A 53 -7.57 5.31 -8.04
C GLN A 53 -8.68 5.06 -9.06
N LYS A 54 -9.62 4.21 -8.68
CA LYS A 54 -10.87 3.95 -9.42
C LYS A 54 -11.99 3.59 -8.47
N ASN A 55 -13.23 3.80 -8.91
CA ASN A 55 -14.39 3.23 -8.25
C ASN A 55 -14.79 1.93 -8.95
N ASN A 56 -15.24 0.94 -8.19
CA ASN A 56 -15.88 -0.25 -8.74
C ASN A 56 -17.38 -0.02 -8.99
N LEU A 57 -18.08 -1.05 -9.46
CA LEU A 57 -19.51 -0.99 -9.74
C LEU A 57 -20.39 -0.66 -8.51
N ASN A 58 -19.90 -0.98 -7.31
CA ASN A 58 -20.58 -0.69 -6.04
C ASN A 58 -20.16 0.68 -5.46
N ASN A 59 -19.49 1.50 -6.26
CA ASN A 59 -18.92 2.79 -5.86
C ASN A 59 -17.89 2.73 -4.72
N ASN A 60 -17.29 1.56 -4.47
CA ASN A 60 -16.17 1.43 -3.55
C ASN A 60 -14.91 2.02 -4.19
N LEU A 61 -14.13 2.74 -3.39
CA LEU A 61 -12.84 3.26 -3.83
C LEU A 61 -11.80 2.14 -3.86
N ILE A 62 -11.15 1.95 -5.00
CA ILE A 62 -10.00 1.06 -5.14
C ILE A 62 -8.75 1.90 -5.37
N ILE A 63 -7.73 1.69 -4.55
CA ILE A 63 -6.39 2.23 -4.74
C ILE A 63 -5.48 1.09 -5.18
N GLY A 64 -4.80 1.25 -6.32
CA GLY A 64 -3.80 0.29 -6.80
C GLY A 64 -2.41 0.88 -6.71
N ILE A 65 -1.45 0.10 -6.23
CA ILE A 65 -0.02 0.44 -6.15
C ILE A 65 0.72 -0.35 -7.22
N VAL A 66 1.42 0.37 -8.08
CA VAL A 66 2.14 -0.18 -9.23
C VAL A 66 3.62 0.11 -9.09
N LYS A 67 4.46 -0.87 -9.37
CA LYS A 67 5.92 -0.72 -9.40
C LYS A 67 6.48 -1.33 -10.68
N ASN A 68 7.19 -0.51 -11.47
CA ASN A 68 7.77 -0.94 -12.75
C ASN A 68 6.74 -1.62 -13.66
N GLY A 69 5.54 -1.05 -13.77
CA GLY A 69 4.46 -1.60 -14.57
C GLY A 69 3.72 -2.78 -13.95
N LEU A 70 4.14 -3.30 -12.80
CA LEU A 70 3.50 -4.43 -12.14
C LEU A 70 2.61 -3.97 -11.00
N LEU A 71 1.36 -4.43 -10.96
CA LEU A 71 0.48 -4.22 -9.82
C LEU A 71 0.99 -5.05 -8.65
N ILE A 72 1.33 -4.39 -7.55
CA ILE A 72 1.84 -5.04 -6.33
C ILE A 72 0.83 -5.09 -5.20
N GLU A 73 -0.11 -4.16 -5.18
CA GLU A 73 -1.11 -4.10 -4.12
C GLU A 73 -2.40 -3.43 -4.62
N THR A 74 -3.55 -3.88 -4.09
CA THR A 74 -4.81 -3.14 -4.20
C THR A 74 -5.49 -3.07 -2.85
N ARG A 75 -6.04 -1.90 -2.53
CA ARG A 75 -6.86 -1.63 -1.35
C ARG A 75 -8.26 -1.22 -1.81
N GLU A 76 -9.27 -1.90 -1.35
CA GLU A 76 -10.67 -1.56 -1.60
C GLU A 76 -11.30 -1.01 -0.33
N TYR A 77 -11.85 0.18 -0.43
CA TYR A 77 -12.52 0.88 0.66
C TYR A 77 -14.01 0.99 0.36
N VAL A 78 -14.83 0.60 1.32
CA VAL A 78 -16.28 0.83 1.28
C VAL A 78 -16.62 2.25 1.77
N SER A 79 -17.91 2.59 1.81
CA SER A 79 -18.39 3.82 2.44
C SER A 79 -17.68 4.06 3.77
N ASP A 80 -17.48 5.32 4.13
CA ASP A 80 -16.74 5.76 5.33
C ASP A 80 -15.23 5.47 5.34
N ARG A 81 -14.64 5.21 4.16
CA ARG A 81 -13.21 4.93 3.98
C ARG A 81 -12.69 3.73 4.81
N LYS A 82 -13.56 2.79 5.14
CA LYS A 82 -13.17 1.56 5.82
C LYS A 82 -12.57 0.58 4.82
N LEU A 83 -11.40 0.04 5.14
CA LEU A 83 -10.75 -0.99 4.34
C LEU A 83 -11.60 -2.27 4.39
N ALA A 84 -12.09 -2.71 3.24
CA ALA A 84 -12.86 -3.94 3.09
C ALA A 84 -12.01 -5.08 2.56
N ARG A 85 -11.04 -4.77 1.69
CA ARG A 85 -10.20 -5.80 1.05
C ARG A 85 -8.80 -5.27 0.77
N LEU A 86 -7.82 -6.09 1.04
CA LEU A 86 -6.42 -5.89 0.67
C LEU A 86 -5.96 -7.09 -0.16
N ARG A 87 -5.37 -6.84 -1.32
CA ARG A 87 -4.67 -7.84 -2.13
C ARG A 87 -3.22 -7.45 -2.28
N ILE A 88 -2.33 -8.40 -2.04
CA ILE A 88 -0.90 -8.27 -2.28
C ILE A 88 -0.54 -9.27 -3.36
N PHE A 89 -0.01 -8.79 -4.48
CA PHE A 89 0.29 -9.60 -5.65
C PHE A 89 1.72 -10.10 -5.61
N SER A 90 1.89 -11.41 -5.74
CA SER A 90 3.20 -12.06 -5.97
C SER A 90 3.52 -12.19 -7.45
N SER A 91 2.50 -12.14 -8.30
CA SER A 91 2.57 -12.06 -9.75
C SER A 91 1.30 -11.39 -10.29
N CYS A 92 1.16 -11.28 -11.60
CA CYS A 92 0.03 -10.65 -12.27
C CYS A 92 -1.37 -11.09 -11.75
N GLU A 93 -1.52 -12.37 -11.46
CA GLU A 93 -2.84 -12.98 -11.18
C GLU A 93 -2.89 -13.73 -9.85
N LYS A 94 -1.75 -13.79 -9.15
CA LYS A 94 -1.59 -14.55 -7.90
C LYS A 94 -1.19 -13.65 -6.76
N GLY A 95 -1.60 -14.02 -5.56
CA GLY A 95 -1.20 -13.29 -4.37
C GLY A 95 -1.96 -13.75 -3.13
N VAL A 96 -1.96 -12.89 -2.13
CA VAL A 96 -2.69 -13.07 -0.88
C VAL A 96 -3.79 -12.03 -0.79
N GLU A 97 -4.97 -12.46 -0.36
CA GLU A 97 -6.11 -11.58 -0.11
C GLU A 97 -6.47 -11.60 1.37
N LYS A 98 -6.77 -10.42 1.89
CA LYS A 98 -7.33 -10.20 3.22
C LYS A 98 -8.66 -9.47 3.09
N ILE A 99 -9.69 -9.96 3.77
CA ILE A 99 -11.02 -9.37 3.78
C ILE A 99 -11.33 -8.94 5.21
N TYR A 100 -11.85 -7.74 5.35
CA TYR A 100 -12.18 -7.13 6.63
C TYR A 100 -13.68 -6.97 6.78
N SER A 101 -14.17 -7.15 7.99
CA SER A 101 -15.56 -6.90 8.36
C SER A 101 -15.87 -5.40 8.51
N ALA A 102 -17.13 -5.06 8.61
CA ALA A 102 -17.58 -3.66 8.72
C ALA A 102 -17.04 -2.94 9.97
N ASP A 103 -16.65 -3.67 11.02
CA ASP A 103 -16.00 -3.15 12.22
C ASP A 103 -14.46 -3.03 12.08
N GLY A 104 -13.90 -3.32 10.88
CA GLY A 104 -12.48 -3.19 10.56
C GLY A 104 -11.62 -4.36 11.01
N LYS A 105 -12.20 -5.45 11.53
CA LYS A 105 -11.45 -6.64 11.92
C LYS A 105 -11.20 -7.54 10.73
N LEU A 106 -10.08 -8.25 10.73
CA LEU A 106 -9.79 -9.27 9.74
C LEU A 106 -10.85 -10.38 9.83
N TYR A 107 -11.57 -10.60 8.74
CA TYR A 107 -12.61 -11.63 8.61
C TYR A 107 -12.05 -12.93 8.03
N CYS A 108 -11.32 -12.83 6.92
CA CYS A 108 -10.63 -13.99 6.35
C CYS A 108 -9.42 -13.59 5.53
N GLU A 109 -8.50 -14.54 5.35
CA GLU A 109 -7.34 -14.38 4.50
C GLU A 109 -6.95 -15.69 3.84
N GLY A 110 -6.28 -15.61 2.70
CA GLY A 110 -5.78 -16.76 1.97
C GLY A 110 -5.19 -16.39 0.62
N GLU A 111 -4.79 -17.39 -0.13
CA GLU A 111 -4.21 -17.20 -1.45
C GLU A 111 -5.29 -17.12 -2.53
N PHE A 112 -5.00 -16.38 -3.59
CA PHE A 112 -5.79 -16.36 -4.80
C PHE A 112 -4.94 -16.61 -6.05
N ASN A 113 -5.56 -17.18 -7.07
CA ASN A 113 -5.02 -17.34 -8.42
C ASN A 113 -6.14 -17.04 -9.43
N ASN A 114 -5.88 -16.19 -10.43
CA ASN A 114 -6.90 -15.69 -11.36
C ASN A 114 -8.14 -15.14 -10.63
N TYR A 115 -7.90 -14.38 -9.54
CA TYR A 115 -8.94 -13.80 -8.69
C TYR A 115 -9.89 -14.80 -8.01
N LYS A 116 -9.56 -16.10 -8.06
CA LYS A 116 -10.29 -17.16 -7.37
C LYS A 116 -9.51 -17.61 -6.14
N ARG A 117 -10.24 -17.97 -5.08
CA ARG A 117 -9.63 -18.54 -3.87
C ARG A 117 -8.97 -19.86 -4.19
N VAL A 118 -7.76 -20.08 -3.67
CA VAL A 118 -7.02 -21.34 -3.81
C VAL A 118 -6.33 -21.67 -2.49
N GLY A 119 -6.02 -22.97 -2.30
CA GLY A 119 -5.30 -23.39 -1.11
C GLY A 119 -6.11 -23.27 0.17
N LEU A 120 -5.43 -22.98 1.26
CA LEU A 120 -6.02 -22.92 2.59
C LEU A 120 -6.40 -21.47 2.93
N TRP A 121 -7.67 -21.28 3.28
CA TRP A 121 -8.21 -19.99 3.71
C TRP A 121 -8.56 -20.04 5.18
N ARG A 122 -8.11 -19.02 5.94
CA ARG A 122 -8.42 -18.85 7.35
C ARG A 122 -9.55 -17.86 7.54
N TYR A 123 -10.51 -18.24 8.37
CA TYR A 123 -11.66 -17.42 8.74
C TYR A 123 -11.62 -17.15 10.24
N TYR A 124 -11.81 -15.89 10.59
CA TYR A 124 -11.73 -15.40 11.95
C TYR A 124 -13.14 -15.07 12.45
N SER A 125 -13.56 -15.72 13.50
CA SER A 125 -14.77 -15.35 14.24
C SER A 125 -14.39 -14.85 15.63
N ARG A 126 -15.37 -14.46 16.43
CA ARG A 126 -15.12 -13.87 17.76
C ARG A 126 -14.27 -14.80 18.65
N ASP A 127 -14.55 -16.08 18.61
CA ASP A 127 -14.01 -17.07 19.55
C ASP A 127 -13.30 -18.27 18.85
N SER A 128 -13.18 -18.23 17.54
CA SER A 128 -12.60 -19.35 16.79
C SER A 128 -11.95 -18.90 15.49
N VAL A 129 -10.99 -19.72 15.06
CA VAL A 129 -10.38 -19.65 13.72
C VAL A 129 -10.65 -21.01 13.07
N TYR A 130 -11.17 -21.00 11.86
CA TYR A 130 -11.37 -22.22 11.09
C TYR A 130 -10.79 -22.07 9.69
N GLU A 131 -10.49 -23.19 9.06
CA GLU A 131 -9.83 -23.22 7.76
C GLU A 131 -10.70 -23.95 6.74
N ILE A 132 -10.74 -23.42 5.52
CA ILE A 132 -11.41 -24.02 4.37
C ILE A 132 -10.37 -24.18 3.26
N LYS A 133 -10.33 -25.35 2.65
CA LYS A 133 -9.48 -25.64 1.49
C LYS A 133 -10.30 -25.45 0.21
N TYR A 134 -9.81 -24.62 -0.69
CA TYR A 134 -10.39 -24.34 -2.01
C TYR A 134 -9.64 -25.05 -3.12
#